data_e13a5a07f91058cbb23a5dbd870c4394
#
_entry.id   e13a5a07f91058cbb23a5dbd870c4394
#
_cell.length_a   1.000
_cell.length_b   1.000
_cell.length_c   1.000
_cell.angle_alpha   90.00
_cell.angle_beta   90.00
_cell.angle_gamma   90.00
#
_symmetry.space_group_name_H-M   'P 1'
#
loop_
_entity.id
_entity.type
_entity.pdbx_description
1 polymer ?
#
loop_
_entity_poly.entity_id
_entity_poly.type
_entity_poly.pdbx_seq_one_letter_code
_entity_poly.pdbx_strand_id
1 'polypeptide(L)'
;MPDFILDVQGLETTFKTPDGVVHAVNGVSFGLIEGETLGVVGESGCGKSVTMLSVLGLIPNPPGRIVAGKAFFSGQDLLKMSNEEIRHVRGAQIGMIFQDPMTSLNPVLTIGRQLEEPLMLHIGMTRNQARDRAAELLTMVGIPNAKDRLNDYPHQYSGGMRQRVMIAMALSCSPQILIADEPTTALDVTIQAQIVDLVKRLRDELGMAIIWITHD
;
A
#
# COMPACT_ATOMS: atom_id res chain seq x y z
N MET A 1 -25.82 3.93 -11.09
CA MET A 1 -24.59 3.12 -11.14
C MET A 1 -23.98 3.21 -9.76
N PRO A 2 -23.34 2.18 -9.22
CA PRO A 2 -22.67 2.32 -7.94
C PRO A 2 -21.60 3.43 -8.06
N ASP A 3 -21.47 4.22 -7.02
CA ASP A 3 -20.51 5.32 -6.95
C ASP A 3 -19.17 4.72 -6.48
N PHE A 4 -18.33 4.33 -7.44
CA PHE A 4 -17.03 3.71 -7.14
C PHE A 4 -16.04 4.78 -6.69
N ILE A 5 -15.36 4.55 -5.56
CA ILE A 5 -14.20 5.34 -5.14
C ILE A 5 -12.98 5.05 -6.05
N LEU A 6 -12.85 3.79 -6.51
CA LEU A 6 -11.87 3.37 -7.52
C LEU A 6 -12.61 2.56 -8.60
N ASP A 7 -12.48 2.96 -9.86
CA ASP A 7 -13.04 2.27 -11.02
C ASP A 7 -11.93 2.01 -12.05
N VAL A 8 -11.58 0.74 -12.23
CA VAL A 8 -10.57 0.28 -13.17
C VAL A 8 -11.24 -0.37 -14.36
N GLN A 9 -10.91 0.06 -15.58
CA GLN A 9 -11.56 -0.33 -16.80
C GLN A 9 -10.54 -0.79 -17.85
N GLY A 10 -10.60 -2.07 -18.25
CA GLY A 10 -9.82 -2.62 -19.35
C GLY A 10 -8.30 -2.41 -19.22
N LEU A 11 -7.77 -2.51 -18.00
CA LEU A 11 -6.35 -2.27 -17.73
C LEU A 11 -5.48 -3.33 -18.39
N GLU A 12 -4.47 -2.89 -19.16
CA GLU A 12 -3.48 -3.75 -19.81
C GLU A 12 -2.07 -3.27 -19.51
N THR A 13 -1.22 -4.20 -19.05
CA THR A 13 0.20 -3.93 -18.76
C THR A 13 1.07 -5.01 -19.34
N THR A 14 2.10 -4.60 -20.07
CA THR A 14 3.06 -5.49 -20.72
C THR A 14 4.47 -5.23 -20.24
N PHE A 15 5.32 -6.27 -20.29
CA PHE A 15 6.76 -6.16 -20.03
C PHE A 15 7.54 -6.66 -21.25
N LYS A 16 8.52 -5.86 -21.68
CA LYS A 16 9.44 -6.24 -22.73
C LYS A 16 10.59 -7.04 -22.12
N THR A 17 10.69 -8.32 -22.51
CA THR A 17 11.76 -9.24 -22.10
C THR A 17 12.64 -9.61 -23.30
N PRO A 18 13.83 -10.22 -23.08
CA PRO A 18 14.65 -10.74 -24.17
C PRO A 18 13.91 -11.76 -25.06
N ASP A 19 12.98 -12.53 -24.45
CA ASP A 19 12.25 -13.61 -25.13
C ASP A 19 10.93 -13.14 -25.77
N GLY A 20 10.60 -11.85 -25.66
CA GLY A 20 9.37 -11.27 -26.21
C GLY A 20 8.61 -10.36 -25.28
N VAL A 21 7.32 -10.15 -25.56
CA VAL A 21 6.43 -9.31 -24.76
C VAL A 21 5.55 -10.19 -23.87
N VAL A 22 5.61 -9.95 -22.56
CA VAL A 22 4.76 -10.61 -21.57
C VAL A 22 3.57 -9.71 -21.25
N HIS A 23 2.35 -10.20 -21.43
CA HIS A 23 1.11 -9.54 -21.05
C HIS A 23 0.79 -9.89 -19.58
N ALA A 24 1.28 -9.08 -18.63
CA ALA A 24 1.11 -9.34 -17.20
C ALA A 24 -0.27 -8.96 -16.67
N VAL A 25 -0.93 -7.99 -17.29
CA VAL A 25 -2.34 -7.61 -17.05
C VAL A 25 -3.01 -7.50 -18.41
N ASN A 26 -4.17 -8.16 -18.58
CA ASN A 26 -4.83 -8.28 -19.87
C ASN A 26 -6.33 -8.00 -19.76
N GLY A 27 -6.74 -6.74 -19.95
CA GLY A 27 -8.12 -6.29 -19.98
C GLY A 27 -8.86 -6.35 -18.63
N VAL A 28 -8.15 -6.14 -17.50
CA VAL A 28 -8.74 -6.25 -16.15
C VAL A 28 -9.64 -5.04 -15.84
N SER A 29 -10.84 -5.33 -15.33
CA SER A 29 -11.81 -4.32 -14.89
C SER A 29 -12.41 -4.70 -13.53
N PHE A 30 -12.50 -3.73 -12.62
CA PHE A 30 -13.16 -3.88 -11.32
C PHE A 30 -13.50 -2.52 -10.75
N GLY A 31 -14.47 -2.47 -9.80
CA GLY A 31 -14.82 -1.30 -9.03
C GLY A 31 -14.69 -1.55 -7.54
N LEU A 32 -14.39 -0.52 -6.76
CA LEU A 32 -14.35 -0.53 -5.31
C LEU A 32 -15.24 0.59 -4.79
N ILE A 33 -16.13 0.27 -3.86
CA ILE A 33 -17.02 1.24 -3.19
C ILE A 33 -16.35 1.71 -1.90
N GLU A 34 -16.67 2.92 -1.45
CA GLU A 34 -16.17 3.46 -0.18
C GLU A 34 -16.50 2.52 1.00
N GLY A 35 -15.52 2.25 1.88
CA GLY A 35 -15.65 1.34 3.02
C GLY A 35 -15.72 -0.15 2.67
N GLU A 36 -15.71 -0.52 1.39
CA GLU A 36 -15.74 -1.91 0.93
C GLU A 36 -14.39 -2.62 1.13
N THR A 37 -14.44 -3.94 1.26
CA THR A 37 -13.26 -4.81 1.13
C THR A 37 -13.38 -5.66 -0.12
N LEU A 38 -12.51 -5.42 -1.10
CA LEU A 38 -12.38 -6.21 -2.33
C LEU A 38 -11.26 -7.23 -2.16
N GLY A 39 -11.61 -8.52 -2.23
CA GLY A 39 -10.63 -9.61 -2.27
C GLY A 39 -10.15 -9.88 -3.70
N VAL A 40 -8.82 -9.88 -3.91
CA VAL A 40 -8.19 -10.24 -5.18
C VAL A 40 -7.41 -11.53 -4.97
N VAL A 41 -7.96 -12.64 -5.46
CA VAL A 41 -7.44 -13.99 -5.24
C VAL A 41 -6.93 -14.59 -6.56
N GLY A 42 -5.86 -15.37 -6.49
CA GLY A 42 -5.31 -16.08 -7.65
C GLY A 42 -3.89 -16.59 -7.39
N GLU A 43 -3.40 -17.45 -8.27
CA GLU A 43 -2.07 -18.05 -8.18
C GLU A 43 -0.94 -17.00 -8.16
N SER A 44 0.22 -17.39 -7.62
CA SER A 44 1.42 -16.54 -7.68
C SER A 44 1.82 -16.27 -9.13
N GLY A 45 2.18 -15.02 -9.43
CA GLY A 45 2.58 -14.61 -10.79
C GLY A 45 1.43 -14.33 -11.76
N CYS A 46 0.15 -14.48 -11.39
CA CYS A 46 -0.99 -14.20 -12.29
C CYS A 46 -1.31 -12.70 -12.51
N GLY A 47 -0.47 -11.77 -12.03
CA GLY A 47 -0.60 -10.34 -12.31
C GLY A 47 -1.32 -9.51 -11.24
N LYS A 48 -1.72 -10.07 -10.08
CA LYS A 48 -2.42 -9.35 -8.99
C LYS A 48 -1.69 -8.08 -8.55
N SER A 49 -0.46 -8.24 -8.07
CA SER A 49 0.39 -7.12 -7.62
C SER A 49 0.70 -6.15 -8.75
N VAL A 50 0.97 -6.67 -9.96
CA VAL A 50 1.22 -5.85 -11.15
C VAL A 50 0.01 -4.98 -11.49
N THR A 51 -1.22 -5.48 -11.32
CA THR A 51 -2.45 -4.71 -11.52
C THR A 51 -2.48 -3.50 -10.59
N MET A 52 -2.23 -3.67 -9.29
CA MET A 52 -2.23 -2.57 -8.33
C MET A 52 -1.07 -1.59 -8.56
N LEU A 53 0.12 -2.09 -8.84
CA LEU A 53 1.27 -1.25 -9.22
C LEU A 53 0.99 -0.45 -10.49
N SER A 54 0.26 -1.02 -11.46
CA SER A 54 -0.16 -0.30 -12.68
C SER A 54 -1.14 0.82 -12.34
N VAL A 55 -2.17 0.55 -11.54
CA VAL A 55 -3.14 1.56 -11.08
C VAL A 55 -2.43 2.74 -10.42
N LEU A 56 -1.43 2.45 -9.58
CA LEU A 56 -0.65 3.47 -8.90
C LEU A 56 0.48 4.08 -9.77
N GLY A 57 0.66 3.64 -11.01
CA GLY A 57 1.75 4.11 -11.88
C GLY A 57 3.15 3.81 -11.32
N LEU A 58 3.31 2.69 -10.59
CA LEU A 58 4.57 2.24 -9.98
C LEU A 58 5.32 1.22 -10.84
N ILE A 59 4.81 0.91 -12.04
CA ILE A 59 5.50 0.02 -12.97
C ILE A 59 6.74 0.71 -13.53
N PRO A 60 7.95 0.12 -13.36
CA PRO A 60 9.17 0.69 -13.92
C PRO A 60 9.10 0.67 -15.46
N ASN A 61 9.34 1.81 -16.08
CA ASN A 61 9.33 1.96 -17.53
C ASN A 61 10.69 2.53 -18.02
N PRO A 62 11.52 1.75 -18.74
CA PRO A 62 11.39 0.34 -19.11
C PRO A 62 11.64 -0.61 -17.92
N PRO A 63 11.30 -1.93 -17.95
CA PRO A 63 10.80 -2.70 -19.12
C PRO A 63 9.27 -2.75 -19.24
N GLY A 64 8.53 -2.30 -18.19
CA GLY A 64 7.08 -2.37 -18.15
C GLY A 64 6.41 -1.18 -18.84
N ARG A 65 5.20 -1.38 -19.35
CA ARG A 65 4.38 -0.33 -19.95
C ARG A 65 2.89 -0.62 -19.76
N ILE A 66 2.14 0.37 -19.31
CA ILE A 66 0.68 0.34 -19.36
C ILE A 66 0.28 0.71 -20.81
N VAL A 67 -0.38 -0.22 -21.51
CA VAL A 67 -0.69 -0.09 -22.94
C VAL A 67 -2.14 0.28 -23.21
N ALA A 68 -3.07 -0.05 -22.30
CA ALA A 68 -4.49 0.30 -22.42
C ALA A 68 -5.15 0.38 -21.04
N GLY A 69 -6.37 0.91 -21.00
CA GLY A 69 -7.24 0.98 -19.83
C GLY A 69 -7.34 2.37 -19.22
N LYS A 70 -8.13 2.46 -18.15
CA LYS A 70 -8.34 3.64 -17.32
C LYS A 70 -8.41 3.22 -15.86
N ALA A 71 -8.05 4.11 -14.95
CA ALA A 71 -8.18 3.91 -13.51
C ALA A 71 -8.68 5.23 -12.89
N PHE A 72 -9.98 5.31 -12.62
CA PHE A 72 -10.57 6.49 -12.01
C PHE A 72 -10.57 6.36 -10.49
N PHE A 73 -9.95 7.32 -9.81
CA PHE A 73 -10.03 7.50 -8.37
C PHE A 73 -10.72 8.83 -8.10
N SER A 74 -11.82 8.81 -7.38
CA SER A 74 -12.64 10.01 -7.11
C SER A 74 -12.92 10.83 -8.40
N GLY A 75 -13.17 10.15 -9.52
CA GLY A 75 -13.49 10.75 -10.82
C GLY A 75 -12.29 11.22 -11.64
N GLN A 76 -11.06 11.10 -11.15
CA GLN A 76 -9.84 11.48 -11.87
C GLN A 76 -9.09 10.23 -12.38
N ASP A 77 -8.68 10.23 -13.65
CA ASP A 77 -7.95 9.11 -14.26
C ASP A 77 -6.48 9.11 -13.83
N LEU A 78 -6.12 8.22 -12.89
CA LEU A 78 -4.77 8.08 -12.34
C LEU A 78 -3.70 7.84 -13.41
N LEU A 79 -4.07 7.14 -14.50
CA LEU A 79 -3.13 6.79 -15.56
C LEU A 79 -2.75 7.99 -16.45
N LYS A 80 -3.49 9.10 -16.33
CA LYS A 80 -3.23 10.35 -17.05
C LYS A 80 -2.61 11.43 -16.19
N MET A 81 -2.49 11.20 -14.89
CA MET A 81 -1.87 12.15 -13.97
C MET A 81 -0.37 12.31 -14.27
N SER A 82 0.12 13.53 -14.09
CA SER A 82 1.55 13.81 -14.05
C SER A 82 2.21 13.12 -12.84
N ASN A 83 3.53 12.99 -12.87
CA ASN A 83 4.28 12.43 -11.74
C ASN A 83 4.10 13.21 -10.44
N GLU A 84 3.83 14.49 -10.51
CA GLU A 84 3.57 15.33 -9.35
C GLU A 84 2.18 15.08 -8.77
N GLU A 85 1.14 15.04 -9.61
CA GLU A 85 -0.23 14.76 -9.20
C GLU A 85 -0.37 13.36 -8.58
N ILE A 86 0.14 12.32 -9.25
CA ILE A 86 0.02 10.96 -8.72
C ILE A 86 0.83 10.75 -7.43
N ARG A 87 1.91 11.51 -7.21
CA ARG A 87 2.65 11.49 -5.94
C ARG A 87 1.81 11.98 -4.77
N HIS A 88 0.89 12.92 -4.99
CA HIS A 88 -0.06 13.37 -3.96
C HIS A 88 -1.14 12.33 -3.66
N VAL A 89 -1.47 11.46 -4.62
CA VAL A 89 -2.40 10.33 -4.39
C VAL A 89 -1.72 9.21 -3.61
N ARG A 90 -0.48 8.86 -4.02
CA ARG A 90 0.31 7.80 -3.37
C ARG A 90 0.66 8.17 -1.94
N GLY A 91 0.34 7.31 -1.00
CA GLY A 91 0.63 7.48 0.42
C GLY A 91 -0.31 8.43 1.15
N ALA A 92 -0.85 9.47 0.50
CA ALA A 92 -1.81 10.38 1.11
C ALA A 92 -3.25 9.89 1.02
N GLN A 93 -3.68 9.44 -0.17
CA GLN A 93 -5.07 9.04 -0.43
C GLN A 93 -5.20 7.53 -0.65
N ILE A 94 -4.18 6.90 -1.23
CA ILE A 94 -4.09 5.45 -1.41
C ILE A 94 -2.81 4.97 -0.73
N GLY A 95 -2.96 4.24 0.38
CA GLY A 95 -1.86 3.56 1.06
C GLY A 95 -1.61 2.18 0.47
N MET A 96 -0.36 1.69 0.55
CA MET A 96 -0.02 0.34 0.10
C MET A 96 0.88 -0.37 1.11
N ILE A 97 0.50 -1.60 1.46
CA ILE A 97 1.32 -2.54 2.20
C ILE A 97 1.91 -3.51 1.18
N PHE A 98 3.23 -3.53 1.04
CA PHE A 98 3.94 -4.42 0.13
C PHE A 98 4.14 -5.81 0.74
N GLN A 99 4.35 -6.80 -0.10
CA GLN A 99 4.47 -8.21 0.28
C GLN A 99 5.63 -8.48 1.26
N ASP A 100 6.78 -7.83 1.08
CA ASP A 100 7.97 -8.08 1.89
C ASP A 100 8.41 -6.83 2.69
N PRO A 101 8.31 -6.89 4.03
CA PRO A 101 8.77 -5.82 4.91
C PRO A 101 10.28 -5.61 4.89
N MET A 102 11.06 -6.61 4.47
CA MET A 102 12.52 -6.52 4.44
C MET A 102 13.03 -5.63 3.31
N THR A 103 12.31 -5.60 2.21
CA THR A 103 12.65 -4.76 1.04
C THR A 103 11.95 -3.40 1.07
N SER A 104 10.86 -3.28 1.82
CA SER A 104 10.04 -2.06 1.88
C SER A 104 10.55 -1.04 2.91
N LEU A 105 11.13 -1.51 4.01
CA LEU A 105 11.74 -0.64 5.02
C LEU A 105 13.21 -0.36 4.67
N ASN A 106 13.59 0.93 4.66
CA ASN A 106 14.98 1.31 4.43
C ASN A 106 15.86 0.93 5.65
N PRO A 107 16.82 0.00 5.51
CA PRO A 107 17.57 -0.53 6.66
C PRO A 107 18.54 0.48 7.31
N VAL A 108 18.88 1.56 6.61
CA VAL A 108 19.82 2.58 7.11
C VAL A 108 19.12 3.82 7.69
N LEU A 109 17.78 3.83 7.71
CA LEU A 109 16.99 4.88 8.35
C LEU A 109 16.26 4.32 9.58
N THR A 110 16.13 5.14 10.61
CA THR A 110 15.31 4.78 11.79
C THR A 110 13.84 4.67 11.41
N ILE A 111 13.09 3.90 12.18
CA ILE A 111 11.63 3.75 11.99
C ILE A 111 10.92 5.10 12.10
N GLY A 112 11.32 5.92 13.10
CA GLY A 112 10.76 7.28 13.25
C GLY A 112 10.97 8.12 12.00
N ARG A 113 12.18 8.13 11.42
CA ARG A 113 12.45 8.90 10.21
C ARG A 113 11.55 8.51 9.05
N GLN A 114 11.33 7.20 8.87
CA GLN A 114 10.49 6.68 7.78
C GLN A 114 9.01 6.98 7.98
N LEU A 115 8.52 7.01 9.23
CA LEU A 115 7.14 7.40 9.56
C LEU A 115 6.93 8.92 9.51
N GLU A 116 7.92 9.72 9.92
CA GLU A 116 7.85 11.19 9.91
C GLU A 116 7.78 11.75 8.48
N GLU A 117 8.48 11.12 7.53
CA GLU A 117 8.61 11.63 6.16
C GLU A 117 7.27 11.82 5.45
N PRO A 118 6.36 10.82 5.35
CA PRO A 118 5.07 11.02 4.70
C PRO A 118 4.18 12.04 5.42
N LEU A 119 4.23 12.13 6.75
CA LEU A 119 3.49 13.10 7.54
C LEU A 119 3.95 14.55 7.26
N MET A 120 5.23 14.74 7.12
CA MET A 120 5.79 16.06 6.76
C MET A 120 5.49 16.40 5.30
N LEU A 121 5.63 15.44 4.38
CA LEU A 121 5.49 15.65 2.94
C LEU A 121 4.02 15.87 2.52
N HIS A 122 3.10 15.06 3.02
CA HIS A 122 1.71 15.02 2.55
C HIS A 122 0.75 15.82 3.46
N ILE A 123 1.02 15.84 4.78
CA ILE A 123 0.15 16.50 5.76
C ILE A 123 0.69 17.89 6.14
N GLY A 124 1.97 18.16 5.85
CA GLY A 124 2.61 19.45 6.20
C GLY A 124 2.93 19.59 7.68
N MET A 125 3.02 18.49 8.43
CA MET A 125 3.38 18.53 9.84
C MET A 125 4.81 19.03 10.05
N THR A 126 5.03 19.78 11.12
CA THR A 126 6.38 20.06 11.61
C THR A 126 7.03 18.76 12.11
N ARG A 127 8.36 18.74 12.20
CA ARG A 127 9.09 17.54 12.64
C ARG A 127 8.63 17.01 14.01
N ASN A 128 8.37 17.92 14.96
CA ASN A 128 7.92 17.53 16.30
C ASN A 128 6.52 16.91 16.24
N GLN A 129 5.59 17.51 15.50
CA GLN A 129 4.24 16.96 15.29
C GLN A 129 4.28 15.61 14.60
N ALA A 130 5.10 15.48 13.54
CA ALA A 130 5.25 14.21 12.81
C ALA A 130 5.84 13.11 13.71
N ARG A 131 6.78 13.45 14.61
CA ARG A 131 7.36 12.52 15.56
C ARG A 131 6.36 12.05 16.61
N ASP A 132 5.54 12.94 17.17
CA ASP A 132 4.49 12.58 18.11
C ASP A 132 3.45 11.70 17.42
N ARG A 133 3.04 12.07 16.20
CA ARG A 133 2.10 11.29 15.40
C ARG A 133 2.66 9.92 15.01
N ALA A 134 3.94 9.81 14.69
CA ALA A 134 4.61 8.54 14.43
C ALA A 134 4.58 7.61 15.65
N ALA A 135 4.75 8.14 16.87
CA ALA A 135 4.61 7.36 18.10
C ALA A 135 3.16 6.86 18.32
N GLU A 136 2.16 7.70 18.02
CA GLU A 136 0.75 7.29 18.08
C GLU A 136 0.46 6.16 17.07
N LEU A 137 0.94 6.29 15.83
CA LEU A 137 0.79 5.26 14.79
C LEU A 137 1.41 3.92 15.20
N LEU A 138 2.62 3.93 15.77
CA LEU A 138 3.23 2.72 16.31
C LEU A 138 2.42 2.11 17.45
N THR A 139 1.84 2.94 18.32
CA THR A 139 0.95 2.49 19.41
C THR A 139 -0.32 1.86 18.84
N MET A 140 -0.93 2.49 17.83
CA MET A 140 -2.14 2.02 17.14
C MET A 140 -1.96 0.62 16.54
N VAL A 141 -0.79 0.33 15.97
CA VAL A 141 -0.48 -0.99 15.42
C VAL A 141 0.07 -1.97 16.47
N GLY A 142 0.10 -1.58 17.76
CA GLY A 142 0.47 -2.45 18.87
C GLY A 142 1.98 -2.66 19.05
N ILE A 143 2.81 -1.67 18.71
CA ILE A 143 4.24 -1.67 19.04
C ILE A 143 4.42 -1.16 20.48
N PRO A 144 4.98 -1.97 21.40
CA PRO A 144 5.22 -1.53 22.78
C PRO A 144 6.34 -0.48 22.84
N ASN A 145 6.26 0.44 23.81
CA ASN A 145 7.23 1.52 24.04
C ASN A 145 7.49 2.36 22.78
N ALA A 146 6.42 2.71 22.06
CA ALA A 146 6.46 3.32 20.72
C ALA A 146 7.40 4.53 20.61
N LYS A 147 7.44 5.43 21.61
CA LYS A 147 8.30 6.62 21.60
C LYS A 147 9.79 6.28 21.54
N ASP A 148 10.22 5.29 22.32
CA ASP A 148 11.62 4.87 22.37
C ASP A 148 11.98 4.14 21.07
N ARG A 149 11.06 3.33 20.57
CA ARG A 149 11.18 2.53 19.35
C ARG A 149 11.33 3.35 18.07
N LEU A 150 10.91 4.61 18.05
CA LEU A 150 11.14 5.50 16.89
C LEU A 150 12.63 5.66 16.52
N ASN A 151 13.53 5.48 17.48
CA ASN A 151 14.98 5.61 17.25
C ASN A 151 15.63 4.31 16.75
N ASP A 152 14.89 3.19 16.80
CA ASP A 152 15.40 1.90 16.35
C ASP A 152 15.41 1.80 14.83
N TYR A 153 16.27 0.92 14.32
CA TYR A 153 16.37 0.56 12.90
C TYR A 153 15.54 -0.70 12.60
N PRO A 154 15.16 -0.94 11.33
CA PRO A 154 14.38 -2.11 10.95
C PRO A 154 14.93 -3.45 11.44
N HIS A 155 16.26 -3.63 11.45
CA HIS A 155 16.89 -4.87 11.88
C HIS A 155 16.72 -5.17 13.38
N GLN A 156 16.33 -4.18 14.19
CA GLN A 156 16.07 -4.34 15.63
C GLN A 156 14.61 -4.79 15.91
N TYR A 157 13.79 -4.91 14.87
CA TYR A 157 12.41 -5.34 14.93
C TYR A 157 12.25 -6.79 14.49
N SER A 158 11.34 -7.55 15.13
CA SER A 158 10.92 -8.87 14.63
C SER A 158 10.16 -8.76 13.31
N GLY A 159 9.98 -9.86 12.58
CA GLY A 159 9.21 -9.88 11.33
C GLY A 159 7.81 -9.30 11.49
N GLY A 160 7.06 -9.77 12.49
CA GLY A 160 5.73 -9.25 12.78
C GLY A 160 5.71 -7.78 13.20
N MET A 161 6.75 -7.30 13.91
CA MET A 161 6.87 -5.87 14.23
C MET A 161 7.16 -5.03 12.98
N ARG A 162 8.01 -5.48 12.07
CA ARG A 162 8.27 -4.80 10.79
C ARG A 162 7.00 -4.70 9.96
N GLN A 163 6.20 -5.77 9.92
CA GLN A 163 4.90 -5.76 9.25
C GLN A 163 3.95 -4.71 9.86
N ARG A 164 3.87 -4.63 11.19
CA ARG A 164 3.09 -3.60 11.88
C ARG A 164 3.58 -2.18 11.57
N VAL A 165 4.89 -1.97 11.46
CA VAL A 165 5.47 -0.68 11.03
C VAL A 165 5.06 -0.34 9.60
N MET A 166 5.09 -1.29 8.66
CA MET A 166 4.61 -1.05 7.29
C MET A 166 3.12 -0.67 7.25
N ILE A 167 2.29 -1.33 8.06
CA ILE A 167 0.88 -0.96 8.22
C ILE A 167 0.77 0.48 8.74
N ALA A 168 1.54 0.84 9.78
CA ALA A 168 1.56 2.20 10.32
C ALA A 168 1.97 3.24 9.27
N MET A 169 2.97 2.91 8.43
CA MET A 169 3.40 3.79 7.33
C MET A 169 2.31 3.95 6.27
N ALA A 170 1.67 2.85 5.85
CA ALA A 170 0.60 2.89 4.86
C ALA A 170 -0.62 3.69 5.34
N LEU A 171 -0.86 3.72 6.66
CA LEU A 171 -1.98 4.44 7.30
C LEU A 171 -1.62 5.85 7.78
N SER A 172 -0.36 6.27 7.68
CA SER A 172 0.15 7.51 8.30
C SER A 172 -0.65 8.75 7.92
N CYS A 173 -1.07 8.84 6.66
CA CYS A 173 -1.84 9.97 6.12
C CYS A 173 -3.36 9.74 6.12
N SER A 174 -3.87 8.71 6.80
CA SER A 174 -5.30 8.34 6.84
C SER A 174 -5.90 8.17 5.43
N PRO A 175 -5.39 7.23 4.63
CA PRO A 175 -5.80 7.06 3.24
C PRO A 175 -7.26 6.61 3.13
N GLN A 176 -7.91 6.92 2.01
CA GLN A 176 -9.26 6.46 1.69
C GLN A 176 -9.27 5.00 1.21
N ILE A 177 -8.17 4.55 0.59
CA ILE A 177 -8.00 3.16 0.13
C ILE A 177 -6.68 2.62 0.69
N LEU A 178 -6.73 1.40 1.22
CA LEU A 178 -5.56 0.61 1.58
C LEU A 178 -5.43 -0.59 0.64
N ILE A 179 -4.34 -0.68 -0.09
CA ILE A 179 -3.98 -1.87 -0.87
C ILE A 179 -3.06 -2.73 -0.01
N ALA A 180 -3.48 -3.95 0.33
CA ALA A 180 -2.71 -4.91 1.09
C ALA A 180 -2.26 -6.05 0.16
N ASP A 181 -1.02 -6.01 -0.30
CA ASP A 181 -0.45 -6.98 -1.24
C ASP A 181 0.23 -8.11 -0.46
N GLU A 182 -0.49 -9.22 -0.32
CA GLU A 182 -0.07 -10.41 0.43
C GLU A 182 0.55 -10.08 1.81
N PRO A 183 -0.12 -9.32 2.66
CA PRO A 183 0.48 -8.71 3.85
C PRO A 183 0.90 -9.71 4.94
N THR A 184 0.66 -10.99 4.73
CA THR A 184 0.89 -12.04 5.74
C THR A 184 1.80 -13.17 5.25
N THR A 185 2.22 -13.18 3.99
CA THR A 185 2.91 -14.33 3.34
C THR A 185 4.23 -14.74 4.03
N ALA A 186 4.96 -13.81 4.63
CA ALA A 186 6.25 -14.08 5.28
C ALA A 186 6.15 -14.30 6.82
N LEU A 187 4.93 -14.51 7.34
CA LEU A 187 4.67 -14.57 8.78
C LEU A 187 4.15 -15.96 9.20
N ASP A 188 4.39 -16.33 10.47
CA ASP A 188 3.76 -17.51 11.05
C ASP A 188 2.23 -17.33 11.23
N VAL A 189 1.49 -18.44 11.29
CA VAL A 189 0.01 -18.46 11.29
C VAL A 189 -0.59 -17.60 12.42
N THR A 190 0.06 -17.59 13.60
CA THR A 190 -0.43 -16.81 14.73
C THR A 190 -0.30 -15.31 14.49
N ILE A 191 0.82 -14.87 13.94
CA ILE A 191 1.05 -13.48 13.58
C ILE A 191 0.17 -13.06 12.39
N GLN A 192 -0.04 -13.96 11.42
CA GLN A 192 -0.97 -13.71 10.30
C GLN A 192 -2.36 -13.33 10.81
N ALA A 193 -2.96 -14.15 11.70
CA ALA A 193 -4.27 -13.86 12.29
C ALA A 193 -4.29 -12.49 12.98
N GLN A 194 -3.27 -12.17 13.76
CA GLN A 194 -3.15 -10.86 14.43
C GLN A 194 -3.06 -9.68 13.45
N ILE A 195 -2.38 -9.83 12.32
CA ILE A 195 -2.28 -8.79 11.28
C ILE A 195 -3.63 -8.60 10.57
N VAL A 196 -4.32 -9.70 10.23
CA VAL A 196 -5.66 -9.62 9.61
C VAL A 196 -6.64 -8.90 10.55
N ASP A 197 -6.68 -9.27 11.83
CA ASP A 197 -7.55 -8.64 12.83
C ASP A 197 -7.20 -7.16 13.04
N LEU A 198 -5.90 -6.84 13.06
CA LEU A 198 -5.43 -5.46 13.14
C LEU A 198 -5.96 -4.61 11.97
N VAL A 199 -5.78 -5.10 10.73
CA VAL A 199 -6.20 -4.35 9.53
C VAL A 199 -7.73 -4.22 9.47
N LYS A 200 -8.49 -5.27 9.83
CA LYS A 200 -9.96 -5.19 9.93
C LYS A 200 -10.42 -4.14 10.93
N ARG A 201 -9.85 -4.14 12.13
CA ARG A 201 -10.17 -3.13 13.14
C ARG A 201 -9.86 -1.71 12.63
N LEU A 202 -8.69 -1.49 12.06
CA LEU A 202 -8.29 -0.18 11.55
C LEU A 202 -9.15 0.28 10.36
N ARG A 203 -9.60 -0.64 9.51
CA ARG A 203 -10.59 -0.33 8.47
C ARG A 203 -11.87 0.23 9.08
N ASP A 204 -12.41 -0.45 10.09
CA ASP A 204 -13.68 -0.06 10.73
C ASP A 204 -13.54 1.27 11.50
N GLU A 205 -12.40 1.49 12.17
CA GLU A 205 -12.11 2.72 12.91
C GLU A 205 -11.88 3.93 11.97
N LEU A 206 -11.26 3.73 10.81
CA LEU A 206 -10.89 4.81 9.87
C LEU A 206 -11.88 4.98 8.71
N GLY A 207 -12.82 4.03 8.52
CA GLY A 207 -13.80 4.08 7.44
C GLY A 207 -13.22 3.91 6.03
N MET A 208 -12.01 3.35 5.89
CA MET A 208 -11.33 3.20 4.61
C MET A 208 -11.81 1.98 3.83
N ALA A 209 -11.71 2.03 2.48
CA ALA A 209 -11.87 0.85 1.64
C ALA A 209 -10.56 0.04 1.58
N ILE A 210 -10.66 -1.27 1.37
CA ILE A 210 -9.49 -2.16 1.28
C ILE A 210 -9.51 -2.97 -0.01
N ILE A 211 -8.36 -3.08 -0.66
CA ILE A 211 -8.08 -4.12 -1.66
C ILE A 211 -7.12 -5.12 -1.01
N TRP A 212 -7.61 -6.33 -0.75
CA TRP A 212 -6.83 -7.39 -0.12
C TRP A 212 -6.40 -8.42 -1.15
N ILE A 213 -5.10 -8.49 -1.44
CA ILE A 213 -4.51 -9.47 -2.36
C ILE A 213 -4.02 -10.65 -1.56
N THR A 214 -4.39 -11.86 -1.99
CA THR A 214 -3.95 -13.12 -1.39
C THR A 214 -3.87 -14.23 -2.45
N HIS A 215 -3.17 -15.29 -2.14
CA HIS A 215 -3.16 -16.53 -2.94
C HIS A 215 -3.99 -17.65 -2.28
N ASP A 216 -4.52 -17.42 -1.08
CA ASP A 216 -5.39 -18.32 -0.29
C ASP A 216 -6.76 -17.69 -0.06
#